data_31872ecf7d6470e2831e0ef8813e3cb8
#
_entry.id   31872ecf7d6470e2831e0ef8813e3cb8
#
_cell.length_a   1.000
_cell.length_b   1.000
_cell.length_c   1.000
_cell.angle_alpha   90.00
_cell.angle_beta   90.00
_cell.angle_gamma   90.00
#
_symmetry.space_group_name_H-M   'P 1'
#
loop_
_entity.id
_entity.type
_entity.pdbx_description
1 polymer ?
#
loop_
_entity_poly.entity_id
_entity_poly.type
_entity_poly.pdbx_seq_one_letter_code
_entity_poly.pdbx_strand_id
1 'polypeptide(L)'
;MTAKQMWEAFLKVNPSAAGEEVEAWYYGGNGADKLAQLTADGIKTATSSAYPLYEAEQERLPRSGSYSVVMKRDGTAVCVVYTTKVYVVPYREVSSEHAWKEGEGDRSLAYWRMVHEPFFTEALSKADLTFSEDMGVVCEEFVKVYPVLS
;
A
#
# COMPACT_ATOMS: atom_id res chain seq x y z
N MET A 1 14.00 9.27 10.98
CA MET A 1 14.00 7.92 11.61
C MET A 1 14.06 6.87 10.51
N THR A 2 14.90 5.87 10.70
CA THR A 2 14.97 4.74 9.76
C THR A 2 13.82 3.77 10.02
N ALA A 3 13.58 2.87 9.07
CA ALA A 3 12.56 1.82 9.25
C ALA A 3 12.86 0.97 10.50
N LYS A 4 14.13 0.62 10.72
CA LYS A 4 14.53 -0.15 11.90
C LYS A 4 14.22 0.60 13.20
N GLN A 5 14.55 1.88 13.24
CA GLN A 5 14.28 2.71 14.42
C GLN A 5 12.77 2.83 14.68
N MET A 6 11.99 2.99 13.64
CA MET A 6 10.51 3.06 13.75
C MET A 6 9.95 1.75 14.30
N TRP A 7 10.40 0.63 13.77
CA TRP A 7 9.96 -0.69 14.23
C TRP A 7 10.33 -0.92 15.69
N GLU A 8 11.55 -0.59 16.08
CA GLU A 8 11.99 -0.72 17.46
C GLU A 8 11.19 0.15 18.42
N ALA A 9 10.85 1.39 17.97
CA ALA A 9 10.00 2.27 18.77
C ALA A 9 8.59 1.70 18.94
N PHE A 10 8.04 1.11 17.87
CA PHE A 10 6.73 0.47 17.94
C PHE A 10 6.74 -0.72 18.92
N LEU A 11 7.79 -1.53 18.89
CA LEU A 11 7.89 -2.70 19.78
C LEU A 11 7.92 -2.30 21.26
N LYS A 12 8.42 -1.11 21.57
CA LYS A 12 8.43 -0.62 22.96
C LYS A 12 7.04 -0.39 23.51
N VAL A 13 6.10 0.03 22.64
CA VAL A 13 4.71 0.28 23.04
C VAL A 13 3.79 -0.89 22.71
N ASN A 14 4.26 -1.85 21.94
CA ASN A 14 3.51 -3.07 21.61
C ASN A 14 4.45 -4.28 21.57
N PRO A 15 4.91 -4.74 22.74
CA PRO A 15 5.87 -5.86 22.80
C PRO A 15 5.34 -7.18 22.21
N SER A 16 4.02 -7.34 22.13
CA SER A 16 3.43 -8.57 21.58
C SER A 16 3.74 -8.76 20.10
N ALA A 17 4.16 -7.71 19.41
CA ALA A 17 4.56 -7.81 17.99
C ALA A 17 6.01 -8.27 17.81
N ALA A 18 6.76 -8.46 18.89
CA ALA A 18 8.13 -8.95 18.79
C ALA A 18 8.15 -10.35 18.18
N GLY A 19 9.03 -10.58 17.24
CA GLY A 19 9.10 -11.84 16.52
C GLY A 19 8.25 -11.91 15.26
N GLU A 20 7.37 -10.94 15.03
CA GLU A 20 6.60 -10.85 13.79
C GLU A 20 7.48 -10.39 12.65
N GLU A 21 7.22 -10.90 11.44
CA GLU A 21 7.86 -10.42 10.24
C GLU A 21 7.39 -8.99 9.94
N VAL A 22 8.31 -8.14 9.52
CA VAL A 22 7.99 -6.77 9.12
C VAL A 22 8.72 -6.46 7.83
N GLU A 23 8.02 -5.83 6.90
CA GLU A 23 8.59 -5.31 5.67
C GLU A 23 8.63 -3.79 5.75
N ALA A 24 9.61 -3.19 5.10
CA ALA A 24 9.68 -1.75 4.94
C ALA A 24 9.56 -1.43 3.47
N TRP A 25 8.66 -0.51 3.11
CA TRP A 25 8.45 -0.17 1.71
C TRP A 25 8.00 1.28 1.56
N TYR A 26 8.10 1.80 0.35
CA TYR A 26 7.58 3.10 -0.02
C TYR A 26 6.70 2.95 -1.26
N TYR A 27 5.76 3.89 -1.43
CA TYR A 27 4.85 3.85 -2.57
C TYR A 27 5.60 4.10 -3.88
N GLY A 28 5.15 3.48 -4.97
CA GLY A 28 5.71 3.69 -6.29
C GLY A 28 5.13 4.94 -6.96
N GLY A 29 5.77 5.33 -8.06
CA GLY A 29 5.31 6.43 -8.90
C GLY A 29 5.64 7.80 -8.35
N ASN A 30 5.08 8.82 -9.02
CA ASN A 30 5.22 10.21 -8.60
C ASN A 30 4.31 10.46 -7.41
N GLY A 31 4.76 11.29 -6.47
CA GLY A 31 3.96 11.60 -5.29
C GLY A 31 4.04 10.57 -4.18
N ALA A 32 5.04 9.71 -4.20
CA ALA A 32 5.24 8.67 -3.18
C ALA A 32 5.26 9.25 -1.76
N ASP A 33 5.93 10.38 -1.57
CA ASP A 33 6.02 11.01 -0.25
C ASP A 33 4.69 11.54 0.23
N LYS A 34 3.85 12.04 -0.69
CA LYS A 34 2.51 12.50 -0.36
C LYS A 34 1.62 11.32 0.08
N LEU A 35 1.74 10.18 -0.61
CA LEU A 35 1.00 8.98 -0.24
C LEU A 35 1.43 8.45 1.12
N ALA A 36 2.73 8.49 1.41
CA ALA A 36 3.25 8.13 2.72
C ALA A 36 2.67 9.02 3.81
N GLN A 37 2.58 10.33 3.56
CA GLN A 37 2.01 11.28 4.51
C GLN A 37 0.52 11.04 4.73
N LEU A 38 -0.24 10.76 3.66
CA LEU A 38 -1.67 10.42 3.79
C LEU A 38 -1.86 9.17 4.65
N THR A 39 -0.96 8.20 4.52
CA THR A 39 -0.99 6.98 5.34
C THR A 39 -0.68 7.31 6.81
N ALA A 40 0.35 8.11 7.04
CA ALA A 40 0.70 8.54 8.40
C ALA A 40 -0.41 9.37 9.06
N ASP A 41 -1.17 10.12 8.26
CA ASP A 41 -2.29 10.91 8.75
C ASP A 41 -3.57 10.09 8.97
N GLY A 42 -3.56 8.79 8.60
CA GLY A 42 -4.72 7.93 8.75
C GLY A 42 -5.81 8.14 7.69
N ILE A 43 -5.51 8.89 6.64
CA ILE A 43 -6.44 9.17 5.54
C ILE A 43 -6.41 8.05 4.52
N LYS A 44 -5.21 7.61 4.13
CA LYS A 44 -5.03 6.48 3.22
C LYS A 44 -4.97 5.19 4.04
N THR A 45 -5.99 4.35 3.87
CA THR A 45 -6.12 3.08 4.60
C THR A 45 -6.22 1.88 3.67
N ALA A 46 -5.91 2.07 2.39
CA ALA A 46 -5.86 1.00 1.40
C ALA A 46 -4.91 1.36 0.28
N THR A 47 -4.45 0.34 -0.43
CA THR A 47 -3.61 0.52 -1.60
C THR A 47 -3.89 -0.57 -2.61
N SER A 48 -3.46 -0.35 -3.86
CA SER A 48 -3.68 -1.26 -4.98
C SER A 48 -2.38 -1.57 -5.68
N SER A 49 -2.25 -2.80 -6.15
CA SER A 49 -1.10 -3.20 -6.95
C SER A 49 -1.55 -4.18 -8.04
N ALA A 50 -0.74 -4.32 -9.10
CA ALA A 50 -1.07 -5.15 -10.24
C ALA A 50 -0.71 -6.61 -9.97
N TYR A 51 -1.73 -7.47 -9.93
CA TYR A 51 -1.52 -8.90 -9.69
C TYR A 51 -0.54 -9.55 -10.68
N PRO A 52 -0.59 -9.25 -12.01
CA PRO A 52 0.35 -9.86 -12.94
C PRO A 52 1.82 -9.62 -12.62
N LEU A 53 2.15 -8.51 -11.95
CA LEU A 53 3.53 -8.23 -11.57
C LEU A 53 4.03 -9.17 -10.47
N TYR A 54 3.15 -9.58 -9.56
CA TYR A 54 3.52 -10.57 -8.53
C TYR A 54 3.87 -11.90 -9.18
N GLU A 55 3.08 -12.33 -10.16
CA GLU A 55 3.37 -13.56 -10.90
C GLU A 55 4.67 -13.45 -11.69
N ALA A 56 4.88 -12.34 -12.41
CA ALA A 56 6.07 -12.14 -13.23
C ALA A 56 7.35 -12.08 -12.40
N GLU A 57 7.28 -11.48 -11.21
CA GLU A 57 8.43 -11.30 -10.33
C GLU A 57 8.56 -12.42 -9.30
N GLN A 58 7.63 -13.37 -9.30
CA GLN A 58 7.55 -14.47 -8.34
C GLN A 58 7.56 -13.98 -6.89
N GLU A 59 6.84 -12.89 -6.64
CA GLU A 59 6.69 -12.30 -5.31
C GLU A 59 5.40 -12.79 -4.64
N ARG A 60 5.45 -12.90 -3.32
CA ARG A 60 4.27 -13.21 -2.54
C ARG A 60 3.36 -12.00 -2.45
N LEU A 61 2.04 -12.24 -2.45
CA LEU A 61 1.07 -11.19 -2.17
C LEU A 61 1.23 -10.69 -0.73
N PRO A 62 0.83 -9.44 -0.45
CA PRO A 62 0.68 -8.99 0.93
C PRO A 62 -0.23 -9.96 1.70
N ARG A 63 -0.04 -10.05 3.01
CA ARG A 63 -0.83 -10.96 3.84
C ARG A 63 -1.53 -10.20 4.95
N SER A 64 -2.81 -10.53 5.18
CA SER A 64 -3.50 -10.02 6.35
C SER A 64 -2.80 -10.54 7.61
N GLY A 65 -2.77 -9.71 8.66
CA GLY A 65 -2.06 -10.06 9.89
C GLY A 65 -0.58 -9.71 9.88
N SER A 66 -0.08 -8.98 8.88
CA SER A 66 1.32 -8.60 8.80
C SER A 66 1.51 -7.11 9.07
N TYR A 67 2.70 -6.77 9.54
CA TYR A 67 3.10 -5.38 9.78
C TYR A 67 4.01 -4.88 8.67
N SER A 68 3.94 -3.57 8.41
CA SER A 68 4.85 -2.90 7.47
C SER A 68 5.26 -1.54 8.02
N VAL A 69 6.49 -1.14 7.75
CA VAL A 69 6.93 0.23 7.99
C VAL A 69 6.84 0.98 6.67
N VAL A 70 6.06 2.05 6.65
CA VAL A 70 5.89 2.88 5.46
C VAL A 70 6.93 3.99 5.50
N MET A 71 7.64 4.15 4.37
CA MET A 71 8.73 5.13 4.24
C MET A 71 8.43 6.13 3.15
N LYS A 72 9.06 7.28 3.26
CA LYS A 72 9.26 8.17 2.12
C LYS A 72 10.31 7.57 1.19
N ARG A 73 10.39 8.13 0.00
CA ARG A 73 11.31 7.61 -1.02
C ARG A 73 12.78 7.65 -0.60
N ASP A 74 13.14 8.59 0.29
CA ASP A 74 14.50 8.69 0.81
C ASP A 74 14.81 7.70 1.93
N GLY A 75 13.86 6.84 2.29
CA GLY A 75 14.00 5.86 3.35
C GLY A 75 13.59 6.33 4.73
N THR A 76 13.10 7.57 4.85
CA THR A 76 12.61 8.08 6.14
C THR A 76 11.28 7.39 6.48
N ALA A 77 11.24 6.72 7.62
CA ALA A 77 10.03 6.05 8.09
C ALA A 77 9.00 7.08 8.57
N VAL A 78 7.73 6.86 8.22
CA VAL A 78 6.64 7.76 8.63
C VAL A 78 5.63 7.08 9.55
N CYS A 79 5.41 5.77 9.42
CA CYS A 79 4.47 5.06 10.29
C CYS A 79 4.64 3.55 10.17
N VAL A 80 3.97 2.83 11.09
CA VAL A 80 3.80 1.37 11.00
C VAL A 80 2.32 1.12 10.75
N VAL A 81 2.04 0.23 9.80
CA VAL A 81 0.66 -0.19 9.47
C VAL A 81 0.51 -1.69 9.70
N TYR A 82 -0.73 -2.10 9.97
CA TYR A 82 -1.11 -3.50 10.14
C TYR A 82 -2.12 -3.83 9.05
N THR A 83 -1.82 -4.84 8.22
CA THR A 83 -2.69 -5.24 7.12
C THR A 83 -3.83 -6.09 7.64
N THR A 84 -5.06 -5.63 7.40
CA THR A 84 -6.26 -6.29 7.92
C THR A 84 -6.96 -7.14 6.88
N LYS A 85 -6.82 -6.82 5.59
CA LYS A 85 -7.53 -7.52 4.52
C LYS A 85 -6.75 -7.43 3.22
N VAL A 86 -6.70 -8.53 2.48
CA VAL A 86 -6.12 -8.58 1.14
C VAL A 86 -7.07 -9.39 0.26
N TYR A 87 -7.40 -8.84 -0.91
CA TYR A 87 -8.22 -9.55 -1.89
C TYR A 87 -7.83 -9.12 -3.29
N VAL A 88 -8.19 -9.93 -4.28
CA VAL A 88 -7.88 -9.65 -5.68
C VAL A 88 -9.20 -9.58 -6.45
N VAL A 89 -9.38 -8.53 -7.22
CA VAL A 89 -10.54 -8.36 -8.12
C VAL A 89 -10.06 -7.90 -9.49
N PRO A 90 -10.82 -8.16 -10.56
CA PRO A 90 -10.50 -7.55 -11.85
C PRO A 90 -10.55 -6.02 -11.74
N TYR A 91 -9.69 -5.34 -12.49
CA TYR A 91 -9.63 -3.87 -12.47
C TYR A 91 -11.02 -3.24 -12.59
N ARG A 92 -11.86 -3.74 -13.53
CA ARG A 92 -13.19 -3.20 -13.75
C ARG A 92 -14.11 -3.31 -12.54
N GLU A 93 -13.82 -4.22 -11.60
CA GLU A 93 -14.66 -4.48 -10.43
C GLU A 93 -14.13 -3.84 -9.15
N VAL A 94 -13.08 -3.02 -9.26
CA VAL A 94 -12.61 -2.27 -8.09
C VAL A 94 -13.73 -1.35 -7.63
N SER A 95 -14.03 -1.39 -6.32
CA SER A 95 -15.19 -0.69 -5.77
C SER A 95 -14.92 0.77 -5.46
N SER A 96 -15.99 1.57 -5.40
CA SER A 96 -15.90 2.96 -4.96
C SER A 96 -15.50 3.05 -3.48
N GLU A 97 -15.85 2.04 -2.68
CA GLU A 97 -15.42 1.96 -1.29
C GLU A 97 -13.90 1.82 -1.18
N HIS A 98 -13.31 0.95 -2.00
CA HIS A 98 -11.86 0.80 -2.03
C HIS A 98 -11.17 2.11 -2.45
N ALA A 99 -11.71 2.78 -3.49
CA ALA A 99 -11.18 4.06 -3.94
C ALA A 99 -11.23 5.11 -2.84
N TRP A 100 -12.31 5.14 -2.06
CA TRP A 100 -12.44 6.06 -0.94
C TRP A 100 -11.38 5.77 0.14
N LYS A 101 -11.13 4.49 0.42
CA LYS A 101 -10.13 4.08 1.41
C LYS A 101 -8.70 4.38 0.96
N GLU A 102 -8.44 4.46 -0.33
CA GLU A 102 -7.12 4.87 -0.81
C GLU A 102 -6.83 6.35 -0.52
N GLY A 103 -7.86 7.15 -0.29
CA GLY A 103 -7.73 8.48 0.29
C GLY A 103 -7.16 9.55 -0.62
N GLU A 104 -7.03 9.30 -1.91
CA GLU A 104 -6.38 10.21 -2.84
C GLU A 104 -7.37 11.07 -3.62
N GLY A 105 -6.97 12.30 -3.90
CA GLY A 105 -7.80 13.23 -4.66
C GLY A 105 -9.14 13.48 -4.00
N ASP A 106 -10.22 13.41 -4.77
CA ASP A 106 -11.58 13.55 -4.25
C ASP A 106 -12.13 12.24 -3.69
N ARG A 107 -11.31 11.18 -3.67
CA ARG A 107 -11.64 9.86 -3.14
C ARG A 107 -12.72 9.12 -3.94
N SER A 108 -12.97 9.55 -5.19
CA SER A 108 -13.95 8.91 -6.06
C SER A 108 -13.34 7.76 -6.87
N LEU A 109 -14.18 6.85 -7.33
CA LEU A 109 -13.75 5.79 -8.23
C LEU A 109 -13.27 6.36 -9.57
N ALA A 110 -13.89 7.44 -10.05
CA ALA A 110 -13.47 8.10 -11.27
C ALA A 110 -12.03 8.61 -11.15
N TYR A 111 -11.69 9.26 -10.03
CA TYR A 111 -10.33 9.70 -9.77
C TYR A 111 -9.38 8.51 -9.67
N TRP A 112 -9.79 7.46 -8.97
CA TRP A 112 -8.98 6.25 -8.81
C TRP A 112 -8.61 5.67 -10.19
N ARG A 113 -9.58 5.57 -11.09
CA ARG A 113 -9.35 5.05 -12.45
C ARG A 113 -8.43 5.96 -13.26
N MET A 114 -8.63 7.27 -13.15
CA MET A 114 -7.82 8.25 -13.86
C MET A 114 -6.35 8.13 -13.50
N VAL A 115 -6.06 7.83 -12.24
CA VAL A 115 -4.69 7.70 -11.73
C VAL A 115 -4.11 6.31 -12.00
N HIS A 116 -4.90 5.27 -11.76
CA HIS A 116 -4.38 3.90 -11.76
C HIS A 116 -4.26 3.29 -13.15
N GLU A 117 -5.10 3.66 -14.11
CA GLU A 117 -4.97 3.11 -15.46
C GLU A 117 -3.60 3.43 -16.08
N PRO A 118 -3.16 4.69 -16.12
CA PRO A 118 -1.82 4.97 -16.65
C PRO A 118 -0.70 4.40 -15.78
N PHE A 119 -0.87 4.40 -14.46
CA PHE A 119 0.12 3.85 -13.54
C PHE A 119 0.33 2.34 -13.80
N PHE A 120 -0.75 1.58 -13.88
CA PHE A 120 -0.66 0.16 -14.16
C PHE A 120 -0.14 -0.12 -15.57
N THR A 121 -0.60 0.67 -16.55
CA THR A 121 -0.15 0.52 -17.93
C THR A 121 1.37 0.65 -18.03
N GLU A 122 1.92 1.67 -17.39
CA GLU A 122 3.37 1.89 -17.39
C GLU A 122 4.11 0.79 -16.63
N ALA A 123 3.64 0.43 -15.44
CA ALA A 123 4.28 -0.59 -14.63
C ALA A 123 4.29 -1.95 -15.34
N LEU A 124 3.19 -2.32 -15.97
CA LEU A 124 3.09 -3.57 -16.71
C LEU A 124 3.98 -3.56 -17.96
N SER A 125 4.03 -2.43 -18.65
CA SER A 125 4.87 -2.27 -19.84
C SER A 125 6.35 -2.53 -19.54
N LYS A 126 6.82 -2.11 -18.38
CA LYS A 126 8.21 -2.36 -17.95
C LYS A 126 8.51 -3.83 -17.76
N ALA A 127 7.50 -4.66 -17.56
CA ALA A 127 7.63 -6.11 -17.42
C ALA A 127 7.19 -6.86 -18.69
N ASP A 128 7.04 -6.14 -19.82
CA ASP A 128 6.56 -6.67 -21.09
C ASP A 128 5.15 -7.25 -21.00
N LEU A 129 4.33 -6.68 -20.12
CA LEU A 129 2.94 -7.05 -19.95
C LEU A 129 2.03 -5.90 -20.41
N THR A 130 0.78 -6.24 -20.73
CA THR A 130 -0.19 -5.27 -21.25
C THR A 130 -1.33 -5.09 -20.25
N PHE A 131 -1.70 -3.83 -20.00
CA PHE A 131 -2.86 -3.51 -19.16
C PHE A 131 -4.14 -4.03 -19.82
N SER A 132 -5.04 -4.53 -18.99
CA SER A 132 -6.38 -4.96 -19.38
C SER A 132 -7.33 -4.70 -18.22
N GLU A 133 -8.58 -4.38 -18.52
CA GLU A 133 -9.60 -4.19 -17.48
C GLU A 133 -9.95 -5.50 -16.76
N ASP A 134 -9.55 -6.62 -17.33
CA ASP A 134 -9.73 -7.94 -16.70
C ASP A 134 -8.58 -8.32 -15.77
N MET A 135 -7.49 -7.56 -15.78
CA MET A 135 -6.35 -7.92 -14.96
C MET A 135 -6.69 -7.85 -13.47
N GLY A 136 -6.10 -8.75 -12.69
CA GLY A 136 -6.27 -8.73 -11.25
C GLY A 136 -5.62 -7.50 -10.62
N VAL A 137 -6.33 -6.90 -9.68
CA VAL A 137 -5.81 -5.83 -8.82
C VAL A 137 -5.78 -6.37 -7.40
N VAL A 138 -4.60 -6.33 -6.78
CA VAL A 138 -4.44 -6.71 -5.39
C VAL A 138 -4.85 -5.51 -4.55
N CYS A 139 -5.92 -5.67 -3.79
CA CYS A 139 -6.43 -4.63 -2.90
C CYS A 139 -6.02 -4.97 -1.49
N GLU A 140 -5.32 -4.05 -0.85
CA GLU A 140 -4.82 -4.24 0.51
C GLU A 140 -5.40 -3.16 1.41
N GLU A 141 -6.02 -3.57 2.52
CA GLU A 141 -6.53 -2.65 3.54
C GLU A 141 -5.66 -2.77 4.77
N PHE A 142 -5.37 -1.63 5.40
CA PHE A 142 -4.51 -1.58 6.58
C PHE A 142 -4.93 -0.45 7.50
N VAL A 143 -4.44 -0.52 8.73
CA VAL A 143 -4.63 0.54 9.72
C VAL A 143 -3.27 0.98 10.24
N LYS A 144 -3.13 2.26 10.50
CA LYS A 144 -1.92 2.78 11.14
C LYS A 144 -1.95 2.38 12.61
N VAL A 145 -0.87 1.76 13.08
CA VAL A 145 -0.75 1.32 14.48
C VAL A 145 0.32 2.11 15.25
N TYR A 146 1.19 2.82 14.54
CA TYR A 146 2.22 3.64 15.20
C TYR A 146 2.70 4.74 14.24
N PRO A 147 2.98 5.96 14.70
CA PRO A 147 2.66 6.45 16.03
C PRO A 147 1.16 6.62 16.23
N VAL A 148 0.72 6.54 17.47
CA VAL A 148 -0.68 6.75 17.81
C VAL A 148 -0.94 8.25 17.85
N LEU A 149 -2.05 8.68 17.23
CA LEU A 149 -2.46 10.09 17.33
C LEU A 149 -2.96 10.35 18.74
N SER A 150 -2.39 11.36 19.34
CA SER A 150 -2.79 11.78 20.69
C SER A 150 -3.94 12.79 20.64
#